data_5659c4f7dcac5a43907cdd57efbc7c71
#
_entry.id   5659c4f7dcac5a43907cdd57efbc7c71
#
_cell.length_a   1.000
_cell.length_b   1.000
_cell.length_c   1.000
_cell.angle_alpha   90.00
_cell.angle_beta   90.00
_cell.angle_gamma   90.00
#
_symmetry.space_group_name_H-M   'P 1'
#
loop_
_entity.id
_entity.type
_entity.pdbx_description
1 polymer ?
#
loop_
_entity_poly.entity_id
_entity_poly.type
_entity_poly.pdbx_seq_one_letter_code
_entity_poly.pdbx_strand_id
1 'polypeptide(L)' 'VVAFNKAISMNDQYAAAYRMLGYCQAMQKKNKEACANFAKAKELGDEVVDQLIEKYCK' A
#
# COMPACT_ATOMS: atom_id res chain seq x y z
N VAL A 1 2.68 19.72 -11.63
CA VAL A 1 2.90 18.89 -10.47
C VAL A 1 1.66 18.80 -9.63
N VAL A 2 1.08 19.92 -9.35
CA VAL A 2 -0.08 19.95 -8.51
C VAL A 2 -1.27 19.29 -9.17
N ALA A 3 -1.51 19.64 -10.42
CA ALA A 3 -2.62 19.06 -11.14
C ALA A 3 -2.43 17.58 -11.31
N PHE A 4 -1.23 17.21 -11.55
CA PHE A 4 -0.86 15.83 -11.70
C PHE A 4 -1.08 15.07 -10.39
N ASN A 5 -0.69 15.67 -9.30
CA ASN A 5 -0.91 15.08 -8.00
C ASN A 5 -2.36 14.93 -7.67
N LYS A 6 -3.17 15.80 -8.21
CA LYS A 6 -4.57 15.78 -7.92
C LYS A 6 -5.23 14.53 -8.44
N ALA A 7 -4.95 14.18 -9.69
CA ALA A 7 -5.52 12.98 -10.27
C ALA A 7 -5.04 11.76 -9.51
N ILE A 8 -3.80 11.79 -9.10
CA ILE A 8 -3.21 10.66 -8.41
C ILE A 8 -3.68 10.60 -6.98
N SER A 9 -3.96 11.75 -6.38
CA SER A 9 -4.28 11.77 -4.97
C SER A 9 -5.58 11.03 -4.67
N MET A 10 -6.47 10.89 -5.63
CA MET A 10 -7.67 10.10 -5.40
C MET A 10 -7.32 8.65 -5.19
N ASN A 11 -6.53 8.10 -6.10
CA ASN A 11 -6.07 6.74 -5.95
C ASN A 11 -5.09 6.62 -4.79
N ASP A 12 -4.35 7.68 -4.57
CA ASP A 12 -3.35 7.68 -3.52
C ASP A 12 -3.99 7.54 -2.15
N GLN A 13 -5.15 8.13 -1.96
CA GLN A 13 -5.84 8.01 -0.70
C GLN A 13 -6.21 6.57 -0.40
N TYR A 14 -6.74 5.88 -1.41
CA TYR A 14 -7.09 4.48 -1.22
C TYR A 14 -5.84 3.63 -1.08
N ALA A 15 -4.84 3.94 -1.87
CA ALA A 15 -3.60 3.18 -1.78
C ALA A 15 -2.99 3.32 -0.39
N ALA A 16 -2.97 4.53 0.14
CA ALA A 16 -2.42 4.75 1.46
C ALA A 16 -3.20 3.99 2.52
N ALA A 17 -4.52 3.98 2.39
CA ALA A 17 -5.35 3.27 3.34
C ALA A 17 -5.03 1.78 3.34
N TYR A 18 -4.91 1.19 2.16
CA TYR A 18 -4.55 -0.22 2.07
C TYR A 18 -3.16 -0.48 2.60
N ARG A 19 -2.24 0.42 2.28
CA ARG A 19 -0.87 0.27 2.78
C ARG A 19 -0.83 0.30 4.30
N MET A 20 -1.54 1.24 4.89
CA MET A 20 -1.54 1.36 6.34
C MET A 20 -2.19 0.14 6.99
N LEU A 21 -3.27 -0.33 6.41
CA LEU A 21 -3.92 -1.51 6.93
C LEU A 21 -2.99 -2.71 6.85
N GLY A 22 -2.34 -2.87 5.69
CA GLY A 22 -1.38 -3.95 5.54
C GLY A 22 -0.25 -3.85 6.53
N TYR A 23 0.21 -2.63 6.76
CA TYR A 23 1.31 -2.42 7.69
C TYR A 23 0.89 -2.84 9.10
N CYS A 24 -0.30 -2.46 9.51
CA CYS A 24 -0.80 -2.86 10.82
C CYS A 24 -0.90 -4.37 10.93
N GLN A 25 -1.37 -5.01 9.87
CA GLN A 25 -1.49 -6.45 9.88
C GLN A 25 -0.12 -7.12 9.95
N ALA A 26 0.85 -6.54 9.27
CA ALA A 26 2.20 -7.08 9.34
C ALA A 26 2.74 -6.99 10.76
N MET A 27 2.43 -5.90 11.44
CA MET A 27 2.85 -5.76 12.83
C MET A 27 2.19 -6.80 13.72
N GLN A 28 1.01 -7.26 13.33
CA GLN A 28 0.32 -8.30 14.06
C GLN A 28 0.73 -9.70 13.60
N LYS A 29 1.71 -9.76 12.72
CA LYS A 29 2.22 -11.00 12.18
C LYS A 29 1.21 -11.69 11.27
N LYS A 30 0.29 -10.92 10.72
CA LYS A 30 -0.66 -11.43 9.75
C LYS A 30 -0.14 -11.13 8.35
N ASN A 31 0.97 -11.74 8.02
CA ASN A 31 1.68 -11.39 6.80
C ASN A 31 0.88 -11.68 5.53
N LYS A 32 0.08 -12.74 5.54
CA LYS A 32 -0.72 -13.05 4.37
C LYS A 32 -1.68 -11.91 4.06
N GLU A 33 -2.38 -11.45 5.08
CA GLU A 33 -3.34 -10.38 4.89
C GLU A 33 -2.63 -9.07 4.58
N ALA A 34 -1.49 -8.86 5.23
CA ALA A 34 -0.72 -7.67 4.96
C ALA A 34 -0.28 -7.65 3.50
N CYS A 35 0.17 -8.78 3.00
CA CYS A 35 0.60 -8.86 1.60
C CYS A 35 -0.55 -8.56 0.66
N ALA A 36 -1.71 -9.07 0.95
CA ALA A 36 -2.87 -8.82 0.11
C ALA A 36 -3.17 -7.33 0.05
N ASN A 37 -3.10 -6.67 1.20
CA ASN A 37 -3.37 -5.25 1.23
C ASN A 37 -2.27 -4.44 0.57
N PHE A 38 -1.03 -4.87 0.73
CA PHE A 38 0.08 -4.21 0.04
C PHE A 38 -0.08 -4.33 -1.47
N ALA A 39 -0.47 -5.51 -1.93
CA ALA A 39 -0.66 -5.71 -3.36
C ALA A 39 -1.77 -4.82 -3.88
N LYS A 40 -2.82 -4.67 -3.10
CA LYS A 40 -3.90 -3.79 -3.49
C LYS A 40 -3.44 -2.35 -3.56
N ALA A 41 -2.66 -1.94 -2.58
CA ALA A 41 -2.13 -0.59 -2.58
C ALA A 41 -1.26 -0.35 -3.81
N LYS A 42 -0.49 -1.35 -4.19
CA LYS A 42 0.36 -1.22 -5.36
C LYS A 42 -0.47 -1.07 -6.62
N GLU A 43 -1.54 -1.82 -6.72
CA GLU A 43 -2.44 -1.70 -7.85
C GLU A 43 -2.99 -0.30 -7.98
N LEU A 44 -3.19 0.35 -6.85
CA LEU A 44 -3.75 1.69 -6.82
C LEU A 44 -2.70 2.77 -7.04
N GLY A 45 -1.47 2.37 -7.23
CA GLY A 45 -0.42 3.31 -7.58
C GLY A 45 0.57 3.64 -6.49
N ASP A 46 0.53 2.93 -5.38
CA ASP A 46 1.45 3.21 -4.28
C ASP A 46 2.79 2.55 -4.55
N GLU A 47 3.81 3.37 -4.70
CA GLU A 47 5.14 2.85 -4.97
C GLU A 47 5.89 2.50 -3.69
N VAL A 48 5.53 3.14 -2.61
CA VAL A 48 6.19 2.89 -1.34
C VAL A 48 5.96 1.47 -0.89
N VAL A 49 4.81 0.93 -1.23
CA VAL A 49 4.42 -0.39 -0.78
C VAL A 49 5.33 -1.48 -1.33
N ASP A 50 6.06 -1.20 -2.42
CA ASP A 50 7.00 -2.17 -2.95
C ASP A 50 8.02 -2.59 -1.91
N GLN A 51 8.52 -1.62 -1.16
CA GLN A 51 9.50 -1.91 -0.11
C GLN A 51 8.89 -2.77 0.96
N LEU A 52 7.63 -2.52 1.27
CA LEU A 52 6.95 -3.30 2.29
C LEU A 52 6.68 -4.71 1.80
N ILE A 53 6.34 -4.84 0.53
CA ILE A 53 6.12 -6.16 -0.03
C ILE A 53 7.39 -6.97 0.05
N GLU A 54 8.52 -6.37 -0.30
CA GLU A 54 9.77 -7.09 -0.23
C GLU A 54 10.12 -7.47 1.19
N LYS A 55 9.74 -6.64 2.14
CA LYS A 55 10.09 -6.89 3.51
C LYS A 55 9.18 -7.94 4.16
N TYR A 56 7.90 -7.89 3.86
CA TYR A 56 6.94 -8.75 4.56
C TYR A 56 6.37 -9.87 3.73
N CYS A 57 6.52 -9.80 2.42
CA CYS A 57 5.89 -10.79 1.55
C CYS A 57 6.86 -11.75 0.89
N LYS A 58 8.03 -11.81 1.38
CA LYS A 58 9.00 -12.73 0.79
C LYS A 58 8.87 -14.12 1.34
#